data_54b0c061712769b63b5a2b470dd65a64
#
_entry.id   54b0c061712769b63b5a2b470dd65a64
#
_cell.length_a   1.000
_cell.length_b   1.000
_cell.length_c   1.000
_cell.angle_alpha   90.00
_cell.angle_beta   90.00
_cell.angle_gamma   90.00
#
_symmetry.space_group_name_H-M   'P 1'
#
loop_
_entity.id
_entity.type
_entity.pdbx_description
1 polymer ?
#
loop_
_entity_poly.entity_id
_entity_poly.type
_entity_poly.pdbx_seq_one_letter_code
_entity_poly.pdbx_strand_id
1 'polypeptide(L)'
;ALTDDLELDFAAVKSFLERHQGQRILLFGFTFMIWQHFYRALCQLEERLDLSNAVLIHGGGWKKLVSEAVSPDEFHRRLEEVCGLHDIHDYYGMVEQTGCVYMECPCGHLHASTYSDVITRRPTDFSVCDFGEPGIVQVVSMLPESYPGHSLLTEDEGVILGEDDCPCGRKGKYFKIRGRLPQAEIRGCSDTYAAKF
;
A
#
# COMPACT_ATOMS: atom_id res chain seq x y z
N ALA A 1 -1.38 -14.74 11.68
CA ALA A 1 0.02 -14.34 11.83
C ALA A 1 0.25 -13.49 13.10
N LEU A 2 -0.69 -12.61 13.43
CA LEU A 2 -0.65 -11.86 14.68
C LEU A 2 -1.71 -12.40 15.65
N THR A 3 -1.40 -12.36 16.94
CA THR A 3 -2.35 -12.60 18.03
C THR A 3 -3.33 -11.44 18.18
N ASP A 4 -4.32 -11.56 19.08
CA ASP A 4 -5.24 -10.48 19.42
C ASP A 4 -4.53 -9.28 20.08
N ASP A 5 -3.35 -9.51 20.67
CA ASP A 5 -2.48 -8.49 21.26
C ASP A 5 -1.48 -7.89 20.23
N LEU A 6 -1.64 -8.21 18.95
CA LEU A 6 -0.78 -7.79 17.83
C LEU A 6 0.67 -8.29 17.92
N GLU A 7 0.93 -9.33 18.67
CA GLU A 7 2.24 -9.99 18.70
C GLU A 7 2.35 -11.02 17.58
N LEU A 8 3.55 -11.20 17.03
CA LEU A 8 3.80 -12.22 16.01
C LEU A 8 3.67 -13.63 16.61
N ASP A 9 2.65 -14.38 16.19
CA ASP A 9 2.53 -15.81 16.50
C ASP A 9 3.47 -16.62 15.59
N PHE A 10 4.73 -16.65 15.97
CA PHE A 10 5.78 -17.32 15.22
C PHE A 10 5.52 -18.81 15.03
N ALA A 11 5.02 -19.49 16.07
CA ALA A 11 4.73 -20.92 16.02
C ALA A 11 3.60 -21.25 15.02
N ALA A 12 2.53 -20.44 15.02
CA ALA A 12 1.44 -20.59 14.07
C ALA A 12 1.89 -20.30 12.62
N VAL A 13 2.71 -19.26 12.42
CA VAL A 13 3.26 -18.95 11.09
C VAL A 13 4.16 -20.09 10.60
N LYS A 14 5.07 -20.59 11.42
CA LYS A 14 5.94 -21.71 11.06
C LYS A 14 5.15 -22.96 10.71
N SER A 15 4.19 -23.35 11.54
CA SER A 15 3.31 -24.49 11.27
C SER A 15 2.48 -24.31 9.99
N PHE A 16 2.06 -23.08 9.68
CA PHE A 16 1.36 -22.79 8.43
C PHE A 16 2.30 -23.00 7.22
N LEU A 17 3.52 -22.47 7.26
CA LEU A 17 4.50 -22.62 6.18
C LEU A 17 4.88 -24.09 5.94
N GLU A 18 5.07 -24.86 7.02
CA GLU A 18 5.35 -26.29 6.94
C GLU A 18 4.22 -27.08 6.24
N ARG A 19 2.94 -26.78 6.58
CA ARG A 19 1.77 -27.42 5.96
C ARG A 19 1.57 -27.04 4.49
N HIS A 20 2.05 -25.86 4.08
CA HIS A 20 1.90 -25.32 2.73
C HIS A 20 3.24 -25.25 1.98
N GLN A 21 4.18 -26.13 2.35
CA GLN A 21 5.49 -26.18 1.71
C GLN A 21 5.38 -26.34 0.19
N GLY A 22 6.11 -25.53 -0.57
CA GLY A 22 6.07 -25.49 -2.03
C GLY A 22 4.89 -24.75 -2.65
N GLN A 23 3.92 -24.29 -1.85
CA GLN A 23 2.83 -23.46 -2.33
C GLN A 23 3.22 -21.97 -2.24
N ARG A 24 2.71 -21.16 -3.18
CA ARG A 24 2.87 -19.71 -3.12
C ARG A 24 1.98 -19.13 -2.03
N ILE A 25 2.54 -18.35 -1.15
CA ILE A 25 1.87 -17.76 0.02
C ILE A 25 1.53 -16.30 -0.28
N LEU A 26 0.30 -15.89 0.03
CA LEU A 26 -0.10 -14.50 0.03
C LEU A 26 -0.04 -13.93 1.44
N LEU A 27 0.70 -12.86 1.62
CA LEU A 27 0.71 -12.02 2.81
C LEU A 27 -0.05 -10.73 2.50
N PHE A 28 -0.85 -10.28 3.44
CA PHE A 28 -1.60 -9.03 3.32
C PHE A 28 -1.57 -8.26 4.64
N GLY A 29 -1.38 -6.94 4.58
CA GLY A 29 -1.42 -6.11 5.77
C GLY A 29 -1.21 -4.63 5.51
N PHE A 30 -1.36 -3.83 6.57
CA PHE A 30 -1.04 -2.40 6.50
C PHE A 30 0.46 -2.17 6.68
N THR A 31 1.03 -1.24 5.94
CA THR A 31 2.47 -0.92 5.94
C THR A 31 3.03 -0.75 7.35
N PHE A 32 2.37 0.08 8.19
CA PHE A 32 2.83 0.31 9.57
C PHE A 32 2.76 -0.94 10.45
N MET A 33 1.74 -1.82 10.27
CA MET A 33 1.60 -3.06 11.03
C MET A 33 2.66 -4.08 10.62
N ILE A 34 2.94 -4.18 9.33
CA ILE A 34 4.01 -5.04 8.83
C ILE A 34 5.35 -4.59 9.40
N TRP A 35 5.62 -3.29 9.41
CA TRP A 35 6.85 -2.76 9.97
C TRP A 35 6.97 -3.01 11.47
N GLN A 36 5.96 -2.63 12.24
CA GLN A 36 6.00 -2.67 13.70
C GLN A 36 5.89 -4.08 14.27
N HIS A 37 4.93 -4.87 13.77
CA HIS A 37 4.54 -6.14 14.41
C HIS A 37 5.08 -7.38 13.71
N PHE A 38 5.50 -7.26 12.46
CA PHE A 38 6.06 -8.37 11.71
C PHE A 38 7.57 -8.22 11.51
N TYR A 39 8.03 -7.19 10.81
CA TYR A 39 9.45 -6.99 10.54
C TYR A 39 10.29 -6.87 11.80
N ARG A 40 9.91 -6.01 12.76
CA ARG A 40 10.65 -5.85 14.03
C ARG A 40 10.67 -7.11 14.87
N ALA A 41 9.56 -7.85 14.89
CA ALA A 41 9.52 -9.13 15.59
C ALA A 41 10.46 -10.13 14.95
N LEU A 42 10.48 -10.23 13.60
CA LEU A 42 11.42 -11.11 12.90
C LEU A 42 12.89 -10.76 13.16
N CYS A 43 13.22 -9.47 13.30
CA CYS A 43 14.58 -9.03 13.64
C CYS A 43 15.06 -9.51 15.02
N GLN A 44 14.15 -9.84 15.95
CA GLN A 44 14.44 -10.28 17.30
C GLN A 44 14.52 -11.80 17.44
N LEU A 45 14.14 -12.54 16.40
CA LEU A 45 14.15 -14.00 16.42
C LEU A 45 15.54 -14.54 16.05
N GLU A 46 15.93 -15.60 16.74
CA GLU A 46 17.14 -16.36 16.40
C GLU A 46 16.93 -17.23 15.15
N GLU A 47 15.72 -17.73 14.96
CA GLU A 47 15.34 -18.57 13.83
C GLU A 47 14.72 -17.71 12.71
N ARG A 48 15.18 -17.89 11.49
CA ARG A 48 14.65 -17.19 10.32
C ARG A 48 13.44 -17.92 9.73
N LEU A 49 12.42 -17.16 9.32
CA LEU A 49 11.38 -17.64 8.41
C LEU A 49 11.89 -17.50 6.96
N ASP A 50 11.59 -18.48 6.12
CA ASP A 50 11.79 -18.37 4.68
C ASP A 50 10.45 -18.04 4.00
N LEU A 51 10.34 -16.82 3.51
CA LEU A 51 9.20 -16.30 2.77
C LEU A 51 9.56 -15.98 1.30
N SER A 52 10.63 -16.57 0.78
CA SER A 52 11.08 -16.34 -0.60
C SER A 52 10.04 -16.72 -1.66
N ASN A 53 9.11 -17.64 -1.33
CA ASN A 53 8.00 -18.04 -2.21
C ASN A 53 6.69 -17.29 -1.89
N ALA A 54 6.74 -16.23 -1.10
CA ALA A 54 5.56 -15.46 -0.75
C ALA A 54 5.44 -14.18 -1.60
N VAL A 55 4.20 -13.67 -1.69
CA VAL A 55 3.87 -12.36 -2.22
C VAL A 55 3.31 -11.54 -1.07
N LEU A 56 3.81 -10.34 -0.87
CA LEU A 56 3.24 -9.38 0.05
C LEU A 56 2.47 -8.31 -0.71
N ILE A 57 1.21 -8.14 -0.37
CA ILE A 57 0.42 -6.97 -0.76
C ILE A 57 0.22 -6.13 0.49
N HIS A 58 0.67 -4.89 0.45
CA HIS A 58 0.51 -3.97 1.58
C HIS A 58 -0.01 -2.62 1.11
N GLY A 59 -0.52 -1.83 2.04
CA GLY A 59 -1.01 -0.49 1.72
C GLY A 59 -1.21 0.35 2.97
N GLY A 60 -1.60 1.59 2.78
CA GLY A 60 -1.76 2.58 3.84
C GLY A 60 -0.44 3.21 4.28
N GLY A 61 -0.56 4.34 4.98
CA GLY A 61 0.59 5.13 5.41
C GLY A 61 1.23 4.62 6.71
N TRP A 62 2.31 5.32 7.09
CA TRP A 62 3.07 5.06 8.31
C TRP A 62 2.37 5.51 9.60
N LYS A 63 1.29 6.31 9.50
CA LYS A 63 0.50 6.80 10.63
C LYS A 63 1.36 7.41 11.75
N LYS A 64 1.29 6.88 12.97
CA LYS A 64 2.11 7.33 14.11
C LYS A 64 3.61 7.01 13.95
N LEU A 65 3.98 6.14 13.00
CA LEU A 65 5.37 5.77 12.72
C LEU A 65 6.03 6.63 11.63
N VAL A 66 5.49 7.80 11.30
CA VAL A 66 6.06 8.69 10.27
C VAL A 66 7.53 9.03 10.53
N SER A 67 7.93 9.17 11.79
CA SER A 67 9.34 9.42 12.16
C SER A 67 10.27 8.23 11.88
N GLU A 68 9.72 7.05 11.67
CA GLU A 68 10.44 5.81 11.37
C GLU A 68 10.25 5.37 9.92
N ALA A 69 9.49 6.17 9.15
CA ALA A 69 9.20 5.86 7.76
C ALA A 69 10.50 5.72 6.96
N VAL A 70 10.58 4.64 6.21
CA VAL A 70 11.68 4.39 5.26
C VAL A 70 11.17 4.51 3.83
N SER A 71 12.08 4.62 2.88
CA SER A 71 11.71 4.58 1.47
C SER A 71 11.15 3.20 1.08
N PRO A 72 10.34 3.11 0.00
CA PRO A 72 9.88 1.81 -0.51
C PRO A 72 11.02 0.83 -0.77
N ASP A 73 12.11 1.28 -1.39
CA ASP A 73 13.28 0.43 -1.66
C ASP A 73 13.91 -0.10 -0.39
N GLU A 74 14.01 0.73 0.65
CA GLU A 74 14.53 0.32 1.95
C GLU A 74 13.59 -0.65 2.67
N PHE A 75 12.28 -0.45 2.55
CA PHE A 75 11.26 -1.37 3.10
C PHE A 75 11.39 -2.76 2.46
N HIS A 76 11.49 -2.82 1.13
CA HIS A 76 11.68 -4.06 0.37
C HIS A 76 12.98 -4.75 0.76
N ARG A 77 14.10 -4.02 0.73
CA ARG A 77 15.42 -4.55 1.07
C ARG A 77 15.45 -5.18 2.46
N ARG A 78 14.86 -4.52 3.46
CA ARG A 78 14.84 -5.03 4.83
C ARG A 78 14.00 -6.28 5.01
N LEU A 79 12.86 -6.38 4.36
CA LEU A 79 12.05 -7.60 4.38
C LEU A 79 12.74 -8.75 3.66
N GLU A 80 13.40 -8.49 2.54
CA GLU A 80 14.21 -9.49 1.84
C GLU A 80 15.36 -10.00 2.73
N GLU A 81 16.07 -9.10 3.41
CA GLU A 81 17.19 -9.47 4.31
C GLU A 81 16.74 -10.31 5.50
N VAL A 82 15.58 -10.04 6.09
CA VAL A 82 15.15 -10.72 7.33
C VAL A 82 14.43 -12.04 7.05
N CYS A 83 13.70 -12.17 5.94
CA CYS A 83 12.89 -13.37 5.67
C CYS A 83 12.85 -13.81 4.19
N GLY A 84 13.68 -13.24 3.32
CA GLY A 84 13.75 -13.63 1.90
C GLY A 84 12.59 -13.11 1.05
N LEU A 85 11.71 -12.27 1.60
CA LEU A 85 10.53 -11.76 0.91
C LEU A 85 10.93 -10.67 -0.09
N HIS A 86 10.83 -10.96 -1.39
CA HIS A 86 11.23 -10.06 -2.47
C HIS A 86 10.10 -9.65 -3.42
N ASP A 87 8.97 -10.38 -3.43
CA ASP A 87 7.79 -10.07 -4.24
C ASP A 87 6.81 -9.24 -3.39
N ILE A 88 7.01 -7.92 -3.40
CA ILE A 88 6.31 -6.97 -2.53
C ILE A 88 5.64 -5.91 -3.40
N HIS A 89 4.36 -5.64 -3.15
CA HIS A 89 3.56 -4.68 -3.87
C HIS A 89 2.78 -3.79 -2.92
N ASP A 90 2.90 -2.49 -3.11
CA ASP A 90 2.00 -1.51 -2.50
C ASP A 90 0.68 -1.43 -3.26
N TYR A 91 -0.37 -1.00 -2.58
CA TYR A 91 -1.61 -0.63 -3.22
C TYR A 91 -2.17 0.66 -2.62
N TYR A 92 -2.85 1.41 -3.46
CA TYR A 92 -3.64 2.55 -3.06
C TYR A 92 -5.13 2.25 -3.26
N GLY A 93 -5.95 2.59 -2.30
CA GLY A 93 -7.40 2.41 -2.35
C GLY A 93 -8.07 2.99 -1.11
N MET A 94 -9.38 3.15 -1.18
CA MET A 94 -10.17 3.72 -0.09
C MET A 94 -11.56 3.09 -0.02
N VAL A 95 -12.13 3.06 1.18
CA VAL A 95 -13.47 2.49 1.41
C VAL A 95 -14.56 3.31 0.75
N GLU A 96 -14.31 4.60 0.53
CA GLU A 96 -15.20 5.54 -0.16
C GLU A 96 -15.34 5.24 -1.66
N GLN A 97 -14.45 4.43 -2.23
CA GLN A 97 -14.53 3.93 -3.61
C GLN A 97 -14.22 2.44 -3.64
N THR A 98 -15.08 1.66 -3.01
CA THR A 98 -14.94 0.21 -2.87
C THR A 98 -14.80 -0.47 -4.23
N GLY A 99 -13.86 -1.41 -4.34
CA GLY A 99 -13.58 -2.17 -5.56
C GLY A 99 -12.52 -1.53 -6.46
N CYS A 100 -12.12 -0.29 -6.19
CA CYS A 100 -11.00 0.36 -6.86
C CYS A 100 -9.71 0.14 -6.08
N VAL A 101 -8.82 -0.67 -6.62
CA VAL A 101 -7.50 -0.93 -6.06
C VAL A 101 -6.44 -0.61 -7.11
N TYR A 102 -5.62 0.38 -6.81
CA TYR A 102 -4.51 0.80 -7.67
C TYR A 102 -3.26 0.06 -7.24
N MET A 103 -2.91 -1.00 -7.97
CA MET A 103 -1.80 -1.89 -7.63
C MET A 103 -0.47 -1.37 -8.17
N GLU A 104 0.54 -1.46 -7.34
CA GLU A 104 1.91 -1.18 -7.74
C GLU A 104 2.40 -2.21 -8.77
N CYS A 105 3.16 -1.75 -9.74
CA CYS A 105 3.85 -2.59 -10.71
C CYS A 105 5.32 -2.81 -10.32
N PRO A 106 6.04 -3.73 -10.98
CA PRO A 106 7.46 -3.98 -10.70
C PRO A 106 8.38 -2.75 -10.87
N CYS A 107 7.88 -1.67 -11.49
CA CYS A 107 8.61 -0.40 -11.62
C CYS A 107 8.32 0.58 -10.47
N GLY A 108 7.59 0.16 -9.41
CA GLY A 108 7.24 1.01 -8.28
C GLY A 108 6.20 2.08 -8.62
N HIS A 109 5.30 1.81 -9.57
CA HIS A 109 4.23 2.73 -9.97
C HIS A 109 2.86 2.12 -9.72
N LEU A 110 1.95 2.91 -9.14
CA LEU A 110 0.54 2.56 -9.03
C LEU A 110 -0.14 2.73 -10.38
N HIS A 111 -1.01 1.81 -10.75
CA HIS A 111 -1.73 1.83 -12.03
C HIS A 111 -3.23 1.95 -11.84
N ALA A 112 -3.86 2.81 -12.66
CA ALA A 112 -5.31 2.80 -12.82
C ALA A 112 -5.74 1.52 -13.54
N SER A 113 -6.89 0.97 -13.15
CA SER A 113 -7.50 -0.19 -13.82
C SER A 113 -8.35 0.27 -15.01
N THR A 114 -8.83 -0.69 -15.83
CA THR A 114 -9.78 -0.40 -16.93
C THR A 114 -11.11 0.20 -16.46
N TYR A 115 -11.46 0.10 -15.19
CA TYR A 115 -12.70 0.61 -14.60
C TYR A 115 -12.52 1.91 -13.83
N SER A 116 -11.30 2.40 -13.75
CA SER A 116 -10.94 3.56 -12.94
C SER A 116 -9.96 4.46 -13.65
N ASP A 117 -9.93 5.69 -13.22
CA ASP A 117 -8.94 6.68 -13.65
C ASP A 117 -8.45 7.49 -12.46
N VAL A 118 -7.35 8.18 -12.64
CA VAL A 118 -6.78 9.09 -11.66
C VAL A 118 -6.46 10.43 -12.32
N ILE A 119 -6.74 11.50 -11.61
CA ILE A 119 -6.47 12.87 -12.03
C ILE A 119 -5.77 13.56 -10.86
N THR A 120 -4.80 14.42 -11.13
CA THR A 120 -4.25 15.34 -10.12
C THR A 120 -4.75 16.75 -10.38
N ARG A 121 -5.11 17.47 -9.30
CA ARG A 121 -5.69 18.81 -9.38
C ARG A 121 -4.87 19.83 -8.60
N ARG A 122 -4.67 20.99 -9.21
CA ARG A 122 -4.00 22.12 -8.55
C ARG A 122 -4.82 22.59 -7.34
N PRO A 123 -4.21 22.80 -6.17
CA PRO A 123 -4.94 23.23 -4.99
C PRO A 123 -5.60 24.62 -5.10
N THR A 124 -5.09 25.45 -6.02
CA THR A 124 -5.50 26.86 -6.15
C THR A 124 -6.85 27.06 -6.88
N ASP A 125 -7.11 26.27 -7.89
CA ASP A 125 -8.26 26.45 -8.80
C ASP A 125 -8.91 25.13 -9.24
N PHE A 126 -8.39 24.01 -8.75
CA PHE A 126 -8.81 22.65 -9.10
C PHE A 126 -8.68 22.32 -10.59
N SER A 127 -7.92 23.09 -11.36
CA SER A 127 -7.56 22.71 -12.71
C SER A 127 -6.73 21.44 -12.73
N VAL A 128 -6.75 20.72 -13.86
CA VAL A 128 -5.98 19.46 -14.02
C VAL A 128 -4.50 19.80 -14.10
N CYS A 129 -3.69 19.07 -13.33
CA CYS A 129 -2.24 19.14 -13.39
C CYS A 129 -1.69 18.51 -14.68
N ASP A 130 -0.53 18.96 -15.12
CA ASP A 130 0.25 18.30 -16.15
C ASP A 130 0.95 17.03 -15.60
N PHE A 131 1.38 16.13 -16.48
CA PHE A 131 2.18 14.97 -16.05
C PHE A 131 3.48 15.43 -15.39
N GLY A 132 3.80 14.82 -14.26
CA GLY A 132 4.95 15.21 -13.43
C GLY A 132 4.65 16.35 -12.45
N GLU A 133 3.51 17.03 -12.54
CA GLU A 133 3.08 18.07 -11.60
C GLU A 133 2.34 17.46 -10.41
N PRO A 134 2.78 17.70 -9.17
CA PRO A 134 2.05 17.25 -7.99
C PRO A 134 0.73 17.99 -7.81
N GLY A 135 -0.28 17.28 -7.29
CA GLY A 135 -1.58 17.88 -6.99
C GLY A 135 -2.44 16.99 -6.11
N ILE A 136 -3.63 17.47 -5.77
CA ILE A 136 -4.63 16.72 -5.02
C ILE A 136 -5.12 15.57 -5.91
N VAL A 137 -5.07 14.36 -5.38
CA VAL A 137 -5.53 13.18 -6.12
C VAL A 137 -7.06 13.17 -6.19
N GLN A 138 -7.57 13.03 -7.39
CA GLN A 138 -8.97 12.70 -7.67
C GLN A 138 -9.04 11.31 -8.28
N VAL A 139 -9.82 10.43 -7.66
CA VAL A 139 -10.07 9.07 -8.17
C VAL A 139 -11.43 9.01 -8.84
N VAL A 140 -11.48 8.35 -9.99
CA VAL A 140 -12.69 8.16 -10.77
C VAL A 140 -12.91 6.68 -11.01
N SER A 141 -14.15 6.20 -10.86
CA SER A 141 -14.49 4.79 -11.04
C SER A 141 -15.88 4.60 -11.62
N MET A 142 -16.03 3.58 -12.43
CA MET A 142 -17.32 3.12 -12.95
C MET A 142 -18.01 2.09 -12.03
N LEU A 143 -17.32 1.61 -10.98
CA LEU A 143 -17.80 0.50 -10.17
C LEU A 143 -18.87 0.86 -9.12
N PRO A 144 -18.87 2.05 -8.49
CA PRO A 144 -19.90 2.39 -7.50
C PRO A 144 -21.26 2.55 -8.15
N GLU A 145 -22.27 1.81 -7.67
CA GLU A 145 -23.66 1.86 -8.14
C GLU A 145 -24.64 2.29 -7.06
N SER A 146 -24.32 1.99 -5.78
CA SER A 146 -25.24 2.20 -4.65
C SER A 146 -25.04 3.53 -3.93
N TYR A 147 -24.02 4.30 -4.25
CA TYR A 147 -23.69 5.60 -3.65
C TYR A 147 -22.85 6.45 -4.62
N PRO A 148 -22.74 7.79 -4.42
CA PRO A 148 -22.06 8.69 -5.37
C PRO A 148 -20.52 8.62 -5.25
N GLY A 149 -19.94 7.40 -5.35
CA GLY A 149 -18.50 7.15 -5.28
C GLY A 149 -17.75 7.23 -6.62
N HIS A 150 -18.42 7.69 -7.69
CA HIS A 150 -17.84 7.69 -9.04
C HIS A 150 -16.65 8.62 -9.20
N SER A 151 -16.61 9.71 -8.45
CA SER A 151 -15.57 10.73 -8.56
C SER A 151 -15.34 11.36 -7.18
N LEU A 152 -14.19 11.09 -6.59
CA LEU A 152 -13.85 11.55 -5.26
C LEU A 152 -12.57 12.37 -5.30
N LEU A 153 -12.62 13.60 -4.82
CA LEU A 153 -11.44 14.39 -4.52
C LEU A 153 -10.94 13.96 -3.13
N THR A 154 -9.72 13.47 -3.08
CA THR A 154 -9.14 12.92 -1.85
C THR A 154 -8.41 13.98 -1.03
N GLU A 155 -7.91 13.59 0.13
CA GLU A 155 -7.01 14.41 0.95
C GLU A 155 -5.53 13.99 0.75
N ASP A 156 -5.23 13.30 -0.36
CA ASP A 156 -3.89 12.83 -0.66
C ASP A 156 -3.26 13.65 -1.79
N GLU A 157 -1.97 13.92 -1.66
CA GLU A 157 -1.15 14.49 -2.74
C GLU A 157 -0.55 13.35 -3.56
N GLY A 158 -0.60 13.48 -4.88
CA GLY A 158 0.03 12.55 -5.79
C GLY A 158 0.56 13.21 -7.05
N VAL A 159 1.15 12.42 -7.91
CA VAL A 159 1.68 12.86 -9.20
C VAL A 159 1.41 11.79 -10.25
N ILE A 160 0.78 12.16 -11.36
CA ILE A 160 0.65 11.29 -12.53
C ILE A 160 1.96 11.40 -13.31
N LEU A 161 2.61 10.26 -13.52
CA LEU A 161 3.92 10.20 -14.16
C LEU A 161 3.82 10.08 -15.69
N GLY A 162 2.75 9.47 -16.19
CA GLY A 162 2.53 9.28 -17.61
C GLY A 162 1.30 8.40 -17.87
N GLU A 163 1.10 8.09 -19.16
CA GLU A 163 0.01 7.25 -19.63
C GLU A 163 0.52 6.37 -20.79
N ASP A 164 0.23 5.08 -20.77
CA ASP A 164 0.58 4.08 -21.78
C ASP A 164 2.09 3.79 -22.00
N ASP A 165 2.97 4.48 -21.32
CA ASP A 165 4.44 4.42 -21.51
C ASP A 165 5.21 3.91 -20.28
N CYS A 166 4.52 3.34 -19.27
CA CYS A 166 5.20 2.74 -18.13
C CYS A 166 6.12 1.59 -18.59
N PRO A 167 7.39 1.54 -18.12
CA PRO A 167 8.33 0.47 -18.48
C PRO A 167 7.85 -0.95 -18.14
N CYS A 168 6.89 -1.10 -17.21
CA CYS A 168 6.29 -2.40 -16.90
C CYS A 168 5.40 -2.96 -18.02
N GLY A 169 5.08 -2.17 -19.06
CA GLY A 169 4.23 -2.53 -20.19
C GLY A 169 2.72 -2.40 -19.96
N ARG A 170 2.27 -2.14 -18.73
CA ARG A 170 0.85 -1.88 -18.44
C ARG A 170 0.40 -0.58 -19.10
N LYS A 171 -0.84 -0.58 -19.59
CA LYS A 171 -1.48 0.57 -20.21
C LYS A 171 -2.29 1.36 -19.20
N GLY A 172 -2.71 2.57 -19.59
CA GLY A 172 -3.41 3.54 -18.76
C GLY A 172 -2.44 4.40 -17.95
N LYS A 173 -3.01 5.26 -17.14
CA LYS A 173 -2.25 6.17 -16.27
C LYS A 173 -1.53 5.42 -15.17
N TYR A 174 -0.32 5.90 -14.86
CA TYR A 174 0.44 5.44 -13.72
C TYR A 174 0.94 6.63 -12.89
N PHE A 175 0.98 6.44 -11.57
CA PHE A 175 1.14 7.53 -10.64
C PHE A 175 1.85 7.10 -9.35
N LYS A 176 2.17 8.09 -8.52
CA LYS A 176 2.66 7.88 -7.15
C LYS A 176 1.85 8.74 -6.17
N ILE A 177 1.59 8.20 -5.00
CA ILE A 177 1.12 8.96 -3.84
C ILE A 177 2.33 9.52 -3.10
N ARG A 178 2.28 10.81 -2.75
CA ARG A 178 3.34 11.50 -2.03
C ARG A 178 3.06 11.59 -0.52
N GLY A 179 1.79 11.49 -0.14
CA GLY A 179 1.33 11.55 1.23
C GLY A 179 0.02 12.28 1.38
N ARG A 180 -0.40 12.53 2.61
CA ARG A 180 -1.59 13.32 2.90
C ARG A 180 -1.30 14.81 2.86
N LEU A 181 -2.31 15.58 2.49
CA LEU A 181 -2.26 17.04 2.57
C LEU A 181 -2.06 17.47 4.03
N PRO A 182 -1.30 18.54 4.31
CA PRO A 182 -0.98 18.96 5.68
C PRO A 182 -2.21 19.28 6.55
N GLN A 183 -3.33 19.65 5.93
CA GLN A 183 -4.58 19.97 6.62
C GLN A 183 -5.50 18.76 6.80
N ALA A 184 -5.15 17.61 6.21
CA ALA A 184 -5.97 16.41 6.29
C ALA A 184 -5.91 15.80 7.69
N GLU A 185 -7.08 15.39 8.21
CA GLU A 185 -7.12 14.64 9.47
C GLU A 185 -6.42 13.28 9.30
N ILE A 186 -5.57 12.93 10.26
CA ILE A 186 -4.92 11.62 10.31
C ILE A 186 -5.95 10.60 10.81
N ARG A 187 -6.89 10.21 9.97
CA ARG A 187 -7.85 9.13 10.22
C ARG A 187 -7.64 7.98 9.24
N GLY A 188 -7.92 6.76 9.65
CA GLY A 188 -7.86 5.59 8.79
C GLY A 188 -8.65 4.42 9.33
N CYS A 189 -8.98 3.46 8.47
CA CYS A 189 -9.80 2.28 8.80
C CYS A 189 -9.28 1.44 9.97
N SER A 190 -8.03 1.62 10.39
CA SER A 190 -7.41 0.94 11.52
C SER A 190 -7.32 1.79 12.79
N ASP A 191 -8.00 2.95 12.87
CA ASP A 191 -7.91 3.84 14.04
C ASP A 191 -8.55 3.24 15.30
N THR A 192 -9.48 2.29 15.15
CA THR A 192 -9.99 1.48 16.26
C THR A 192 -8.91 0.65 16.94
N TYR A 193 -7.84 0.27 16.21
CA TYR A 193 -6.68 -0.40 16.78
C TYR A 193 -5.63 0.59 17.28
N ALA A 194 -5.43 1.72 16.60
CA ALA A 194 -4.46 2.75 17.00
C ALA A 194 -4.84 3.49 18.30
N ALA A 195 -6.11 3.44 18.72
CA ALA A 195 -6.57 4.06 19.97
C ALA A 195 -6.25 3.22 21.23
N LYS A 196 -5.70 2.01 21.08
CA LYS A 196 -5.35 1.12 22.20
C LYS A 196 -3.88 1.23 22.64
N PHE A 197 -3.08 2.09 21.98
CA PHE A 197 -1.64 2.25 22.28
C PHE A 197 -1.23 3.71 22.43
#